data_f6614c8a9a9ebe76dd7e5e1f6efe13c3
#
_entry.id   f6614c8a9a9ebe76dd7e5e1f6efe13c3
#
_cell.length_a   1.000
_cell.length_b   1.000
_cell.length_c   1.000
_cell.angle_alpha   90.00
_cell.angle_beta   90.00
_cell.angle_gamma   90.00
#
_symmetry.space_group_name_H-M   'P 1'
#
loop_
_entity.id
_entity.type
_entity.pdbx_description
1 polymer ?
#
loop_
_entity_poly.entity_id
_entity_poly.type
_entity_poly.pdbx_seq_one_letter_code
_entity_poly.pdbx_strand_id
1 'polypeptide(L)'
;SVNTEIAEWEKQDYERCPKYPEQLIHPIFNGQKVRSKSEAIIATMLHVNKIPFHYEEALHLGKRVIYPDFTIRHPVTGQIYYWEHFGMMDNENYAQVAFRKMQLYNINGIMLSDTLLATYESEEAPLKSNIVENMIQQYFL
;
A
#
# COMPACT_ATOMS: atom_id res chain seq x y z
N SER A 1 -8.49 15.24 18.82
CA SER A 1 -7.14 15.52 18.32
C SER A 1 -6.86 14.77 17.03
N VAL A 2 -5.85 15.17 16.31
CA VAL A 2 -5.44 14.51 15.06
C VAL A 2 -5.06 13.05 15.33
N ASN A 3 -4.36 12.78 16.42
CA ASN A 3 -3.94 11.42 16.77
C ASN A 3 -5.13 10.50 17.06
N THR A 4 -6.14 11.01 17.75
CA THR A 4 -7.36 10.24 18.05
C THR A 4 -8.14 9.95 16.77
N GLU A 5 -8.28 10.95 15.91
CA GLU A 5 -8.96 10.80 14.61
C GLU A 5 -8.26 9.75 13.72
N ILE A 6 -6.94 9.79 13.67
CA ILE A 6 -6.15 8.83 12.87
C ILE A 6 -6.31 7.41 13.42
N ALA A 7 -6.27 7.25 14.74
CA ALA A 7 -6.44 5.94 15.38
C ALA A 7 -7.85 5.38 15.13
N GLU A 8 -8.88 6.22 15.15
CA GLU A 8 -10.25 5.83 14.83
C GLU A 8 -10.37 5.45 13.35
N TRP A 9 -9.76 6.23 12.47
CA TRP A 9 -9.75 5.94 11.04
C TRP A 9 -9.17 4.55 10.75
N GLU A 10 -8.07 4.18 11.37
CA GLU A 10 -7.42 2.88 11.15
C GLU A 10 -8.36 1.71 11.42
N LYS A 11 -9.23 1.86 12.41
CA LYS A 11 -10.16 0.81 12.87
C LYS A 11 -11.50 0.82 12.13
N GLN A 12 -11.79 1.84 11.32
CA GLN A 12 -13.05 1.94 10.60
C GLN A 12 -13.16 0.86 9.53
N ASP A 13 -14.37 0.37 9.31
CA ASP A 13 -14.66 -0.46 8.15
C ASP A 13 -14.52 0.38 6.87
N TYR A 14 -14.10 -0.27 5.82
CA TYR A 14 -13.92 0.38 4.52
C TYR A 14 -14.24 -0.61 3.39
N GLU A 15 -14.53 -0.06 2.21
CA GLU A 15 -14.74 -0.85 1.00
C GLU A 15 -13.42 -1.49 0.57
N ARG A 16 -13.40 -2.82 0.51
CA ARG A 16 -12.20 -3.61 0.18
C ARG A 16 -12.31 -4.20 -1.21
N CYS A 17 -11.14 -4.51 -1.80
CA CYS A 17 -11.07 -5.23 -3.05
C CYS A 17 -11.78 -6.58 -2.94
N PRO A 18 -12.83 -6.84 -3.78
CA PRO A 18 -13.57 -8.09 -3.72
C PRO A 18 -12.96 -9.20 -4.59
N LYS A 19 -11.87 -8.90 -5.33
CA LYS A 19 -11.32 -9.82 -6.32
C LYS A 19 -10.41 -10.86 -5.69
N TYR A 20 -10.53 -12.10 -6.14
CA TYR A 20 -9.64 -13.20 -5.79
C TYR A 20 -9.42 -13.37 -4.27
N PRO A 21 -10.49 -13.50 -3.47
CA PRO A 21 -10.34 -13.62 -2.01
C PRO A 21 -9.53 -14.86 -1.58
N GLU A 22 -9.48 -15.90 -2.43
CA GLU A 22 -8.69 -17.10 -2.19
C GLU A 22 -7.18 -16.86 -2.18
N GLN A 23 -6.73 -15.71 -2.70
CA GLN A 23 -5.32 -15.34 -2.70
C GLN A 23 -4.89 -14.62 -1.43
N LEU A 24 -5.81 -14.27 -0.55
CA LEU A 24 -5.54 -13.64 0.75
C LEU A 24 -5.11 -14.73 1.74
N ILE A 25 -3.84 -15.12 1.73
CA ILE A 25 -3.34 -16.30 2.44
C ILE A 25 -2.21 -16.01 3.45
N HIS A 26 -1.63 -14.80 3.44
CA HIS A 26 -0.52 -14.46 4.32
C HIS A 26 -1.04 -13.65 5.52
N PRO A 27 -1.08 -14.24 6.74
CA PRO A 27 -1.59 -13.52 7.90
C PRO A 27 -0.63 -12.42 8.36
N ILE A 28 -1.20 -11.34 8.88
CA ILE A 28 -0.46 -10.26 9.52
C ILE A 28 -0.92 -10.11 10.98
N PHE A 29 -0.32 -9.17 11.70
CA PHE A 29 -0.43 -9.00 13.16
C PHE A 29 -1.84 -8.99 13.74
N ASN A 30 -2.84 -8.51 13.00
CA ASN A 30 -4.24 -8.38 13.47
C ASN A 30 -5.16 -9.52 13.00
N GLY A 31 -4.59 -10.58 12.44
CA GLY A 31 -5.35 -11.70 11.86
C GLY A 31 -5.84 -11.45 10.44
N GLN A 32 -5.72 -10.24 9.92
CA GLN A 32 -6.01 -9.96 8.51
C GLN A 32 -5.00 -10.68 7.61
N LYS A 33 -5.42 -11.05 6.40
CA LYS A 33 -4.54 -11.71 5.45
C LYS A 33 -4.27 -10.82 4.26
N VAL A 34 -3.04 -10.89 3.75
CA VAL A 34 -2.59 -10.19 2.55
C VAL A 34 -2.18 -11.20 1.48
N ARG A 35 -1.89 -10.75 0.27
CA ARG A 35 -1.72 -11.63 -0.90
C ARG A 35 -0.31 -12.14 -1.09
N SER A 36 0.70 -11.52 -0.47
CA SER A 36 2.09 -11.91 -0.65
C SER A 36 2.88 -11.74 0.64
N LYS A 37 4.03 -12.42 0.69
CA LYS A 37 4.99 -12.25 1.80
C LYS A 37 5.54 -10.84 1.86
N SER A 38 5.79 -10.22 0.71
CA SER A 38 6.29 -8.85 0.64
C SER A 38 5.29 -7.85 1.21
N GLU A 39 4.01 -8.02 0.90
CA GLU A 39 2.96 -7.21 1.50
C GLU A 39 2.88 -7.42 3.02
N ALA A 40 3.07 -8.65 3.49
CA ALA A 40 3.11 -8.92 4.93
C ALA A 40 4.28 -8.22 5.61
N ILE A 41 5.45 -8.15 4.96
CA ILE A 41 6.61 -7.39 5.46
C ILE A 41 6.27 -5.91 5.58
N ILE A 42 5.68 -5.32 4.54
CA ILE A 42 5.30 -3.90 4.54
C ILE A 42 4.30 -3.63 5.67
N ALA A 43 3.23 -4.43 5.76
CA ALA A 43 2.20 -4.28 6.79
C ALA A 43 2.79 -4.38 8.20
N THR A 44 3.67 -5.35 8.44
CA THR A 44 4.29 -5.55 9.73
C THR A 44 5.17 -4.36 10.10
N MET A 45 5.96 -3.84 9.16
CA MET A 45 6.85 -2.72 9.42
C MET A 45 6.09 -1.40 9.62
N LEU A 46 4.99 -1.19 8.91
CA LEU A 46 4.09 -0.07 9.16
C LEU A 46 3.54 -0.14 10.58
N HIS A 47 3.05 -1.33 10.97
CA HIS A 47 2.49 -1.54 12.31
C HIS A 47 3.51 -1.31 13.43
N VAL A 48 4.70 -1.89 13.31
CA VAL A 48 5.77 -1.74 14.31
C VAL A 48 6.17 -0.28 14.49
N ASN A 49 6.13 0.51 13.44
CA ASN A 49 6.42 1.94 13.48
C ASN A 49 5.20 2.81 13.80
N LYS A 50 4.06 2.19 14.16
CA LYS A 50 2.82 2.88 14.55
C LYS A 50 2.27 3.79 13.44
N ILE A 51 2.38 3.33 12.20
CA ILE A 51 1.88 4.04 11.03
C ILE A 51 0.57 3.37 10.60
N PRO A 52 -0.57 4.07 10.72
CA PRO A 52 -1.88 3.50 10.43
C PRO A 52 -2.10 3.32 8.94
N PHE A 53 -2.74 2.21 8.58
CA PHE A 53 -3.02 1.91 7.18
C PHE A 53 -4.29 1.08 7.01
N HIS A 54 -4.85 1.13 5.80
CA HIS A 54 -5.86 0.22 5.29
C HIS A 54 -5.26 -0.58 4.14
N TYR A 55 -5.53 -1.88 4.12
CA TYR A 55 -5.06 -2.77 3.05
C TYR A 55 -6.15 -2.92 1.99
N GLU A 56 -5.80 -2.67 0.73
CA GLU A 56 -6.69 -2.80 -0.44
C GLU A 56 -8.02 -2.03 -0.32
N GLU A 57 -7.98 -0.87 0.28
CA GLU A 57 -9.13 0.03 0.31
C GLU A 57 -9.41 0.60 -1.08
N ALA A 58 -10.70 0.65 -1.46
CA ALA A 58 -11.12 1.23 -2.72
C ALA A 58 -10.75 2.72 -2.80
N LEU A 59 -10.14 3.11 -3.92
CA LEU A 59 -9.90 4.50 -4.27
C LEU A 59 -10.70 4.84 -5.53
N HIS A 60 -11.63 5.75 -5.37
CA HIS A 60 -12.51 6.20 -6.46
C HIS A 60 -11.87 7.37 -7.18
N LEU A 61 -11.48 7.17 -8.44
CA LEU A 61 -10.88 8.17 -9.32
C LEU A 61 -11.83 8.43 -10.49
N GLY A 62 -12.75 9.37 -10.31
CA GLY A 62 -13.81 9.60 -11.26
C GLY A 62 -14.72 8.37 -11.40
N LYS A 63 -14.80 7.80 -12.60
CA LYS A 63 -15.57 6.58 -12.86
C LYS A 63 -14.75 5.31 -12.64
N ARG A 64 -13.47 5.43 -12.35
CA ARG A 64 -12.57 4.30 -12.14
C ARG A 64 -12.44 4.02 -10.66
N VAL A 65 -12.37 2.75 -10.31
CA VAL A 65 -12.08 2.31 -8.94
C VAL A 65 -10.82 1.46 -9.00
N ILE A 66 -9.83 1.83 -8.20
CA ILE A 66 -8.61 1.04 -8.03
C ILE A 66 -8.46 0.69 -6.54
N TYR A 67 -7.58 -0.25 -6.26
CA TYR A 67 -7.34 -0.72 -4.90
C TYR A 67 -5.84 -0.63 -4.64
N PRO A 68 -5.36 0.51 -4.10
CA PRO A 68 -3.97 0.61 -3.66
C PRO A 68 -3.64 -0.52 -2.70
N ASP A 69 -2.43 -1.07 -2.76
CA ASP A 69 -2.06 -2.10 -1.79
C ASP A 69 -2.22 -1.56 -0.36
N PHE A 70 -1.72 -0.37 -0.11
CA PHE A 70 -1.86 0.29 1.19
C PHE A 70 -2.30 1.73 1.03
N THR A 71 -3.34 2.11 1.74
CA THR A 71 -3.70 3.52 1.97
C THR A 71 -3.24 3.86 3.38
N ILE A 72 -2.37 4.85 3.52
CA ILE A 72 -1.66 5.16 4.75
C ILE A 72 -1.99 6.58 5.17
N ARG A 73 -2.19 6.81 6.47
CA ARG A 73 -2.25 8.18 7.00
C ARG A 73 -0.97 8.46 7.76
N HIS A 74 -0.34 9.58 7.42
CA HIS A 74 0.85 10.05 8.16
C HIS A 74 0.46 10.24 9.63
N PRO A 75 1.22 9.65 10.59
CA PRO A 75 0.81 9.65 12.00
C PRO A 75 0.80 11.03 12.66
N VAL A 76 1.50 11.99 12.10
CA VAL A 76 1.56 13.37 12.63
C VAL A 76 0.65 14.30 11.85
N THR A 77 0.77 14.34 10.51
CA THR A 77 0.05 15.31 9.68
C THR A 77 -1.35 14.84 9.27
N GLY A 78 -1.61 13.54 9.31
CA GLY A 78 -2.85 12.94 8.81
C GLY A 78 -2.94 12.87 7.29
N GLN A 79 -1.92 13.32 6.57
CA GLN A 79 -1.87 13.26 5.11
C GLN A 79 -2.01 11.83 4.62
N ILE A 80 -2.82 11.62 3.59
CA ILE A 80 -3.00 10.32 2.96
C ILE A 80 -1.91 10.08 1.93
N TYR A 81 -1.33 8.86 1.99
CA TYR A 81 -0.36 8.33 1.05
C TYR A 81 -0.88 7.00 0.51
N TYR A 82 -0.50 6.66 -0.71
CA TYR A 82 -0.76 5.35 -1.32
C TYR A 82 0.57 4.66 -1.56
N TRP A 83 0.67 3.39 -1.20
CA TRP A 83 1.87 2.58 -1.41
C TRP A 83 1.49 1.37 -2.25
N GLU A 84 2.11 1.25 -3.42
CA GLU A 84 1.97 0.10 -4.30
C GLU A 84 3.23 -0.76 -4.23
N HIS A 85 3.05 -2.05 -4.09
CA HIS A 85 4.17 -3.00 -4.19
C HIS A 85 4.00 -3.83 -5.46
N PHE A 86 4.92 -3.69 -6.40
CA PHE A 86 4.89 -4.41 -7.67
C PHE A 86 5.79 -5.64 -7.59
N GLY A 87 5.18 -6.80 -7.36
CA GLY A 87 5.86 -8.04 -6.98
C GLY A 87 6.37 -8.91 -8.13
N MET A 88 6.05 -8.57 -9.38
CA MET A 88 6.37 -9.42 -10.54
C MET A 88 6.84 -8.59 -11.73
N MET A 89 7.78 -7.67 -11.52
CA MET A 89 8.21 -6.74 -12.57
C MET A 89 9.02 -7.40 -13.68
N ASP A 90 9.46 -8.63 -13.49
CA ASP A 90 10.07 -9.47 -14.54
C ASP A 90 9.03 -10.16 -15.44
N ASN A 91 7.74 -10.03 -15.14
CA ASN A 91 6.67 -10.49 -16.02
C ASN A 91 6.18 -9.30 -16.86
N GLU A 92 6.26 -9.43 -18.18
CA GLU A 92 5.96 -8.34 -19.11
C GLU A 92 4.51 -7.86 -19.01
N ASN A 93 3.54 -8.77 -18.96
CA ASN A 93 2.14 -8.40 -18.87
C ASN A 93 1.83 -7.70 -17.53
N TYR A 94 2.39 -8.20 -16.44
CA TYR A 94 2.26 -7.58 -15.13
C TYR A 94 2.84 -6.17 -15.12
N ALA A 95 4.04 -5.99 -15.70
CA ALA A 95 4.69 -4.68 -15.77
C ALA A 95 3.85 -3.67 -16.56
N GLN A 96 3.21 -4.10 -17.66
CA GLN A 96 2.33 -3.23 -18.45
C GLN A 96 1.11 -2.79 -17.64
N VAL A 97 0.52 -3.67 -16.87
CA VAL A 97 -0.59 -3.33 -15.97
C VAL A 97 -0.14 -2.34 -14.90
N ALA A 98 1.05 -2.57 -14.32
CA ALA A 98 1.64 -1.68 -13.33
C ALA A 98 1.84 -0.26 -13.90
N PHE A 99 2.39 -0.14 -15.11
CA PHE A 99 2.58 1.15 -15.76
C PHE A 99 1.24 1.88 -15.96
N ARG A 100 0.22 1.19 -16.43
CA ARG A 100 -1.10 1.79 -16.63
C ARG A 100 -1.71 2.27 -15.32
N LYS A 101 -1.55 1.50 -14.25
CA LYS A 101 -2.02 1.91 -12.92
C LYS A 101 -1.32 3.18 -12.44
N MET A 102 0.01 3.25 -12.61
CA MET A 102 0.78 4.43 -12.24
C MET A 102 0.37 5.66 -13.06
N GLN A 103 0.11 5.50 -14.37
CA GLN A 103 -0.39 6.59 -15.19
C GLN A 103 -1.76 7.09 -14.72
N LEU A 104 -2.63 6.17 -14.29
CA LEU A 104 -3.94 6.55 -13.77
C LEU A 104 -3.81 7.41 -12.50
N TYR A 105 -2.93 7.06 -11.59
CA TYR A 105 -2.60 7.90 -10.45
C TYR A 105 -2.15 9.29 -10.90
N ASN A 106 -1.20 9.34 -11.83
CA ASN A 106 -0.60 10.62 -12.29
C ASN A 106 -1.63 11.52 -12.98
N ILE A 107 -2.53 10.95 -13.79
CA ILE A 107 -3.62 11.71 -14.43
C ILE A 107 -4.51 12.37 -13.37
N ASN A 108 -4.65 11.76 -12.20
CA ASN A 108 -5.45 12.27 -11.09
C ASN A 108 -4.63 13.11 -10.09
N GLY A 109 -3.42 13.52 -10.45
CA GLY A 109 -2.60 14.40 -9.63
C GLY A 109 -1.90 13.70 -8.45
N ILE A 110 -1.93 12.37 -8.40
CA ILE A 110 -1.27 11.58 -7.37
C ILE A 110 0.09 11.16 -7.93
N MET A 111 1.15 11.73 -7.38
CA MET A 111 2.48 11.68 -8.00
C MET A 111 3.44 10.85 -7.18
N LEU A 112 4.29 10.08 -7.89
CA LEU A 112 5.35 9.28 -7.29
C LEU A 112 6.31 10.17 -6.51
N SER A 113 6.75 9.70 -5.35
CA SER A 113 7.64 10.40 -4.42
C SER A 113 7.01 11.64 -3.75
N ASP A 114 5.73 11.86 -3.98
CA ASP A 114 4.91 12.81 -3.24
C ASP A 114 3.97 12.02 -2.32
N THR A 115 2.73 11.79 -2.71
CA THR A 115 1.78 10.98 -1.94
C THR A 115 1.62 9.55 -2.48
N LEU A 116 2.36 9.19 -3.50
CA LEU A 116 2.41 7.86 -4.08
C LEU A 116 3.80 7.27 -3.89
N LEU A 117 3.87 6.13 -3.22
CA LEU A 117 5.09 5.39 -2.98
C LEU A 117 5.02 4.06 -3.71
N ALA A 118 6.15 3.61 -4.24
CA ALA A 118 6.22 2.34 -4.94
C ALA A 118 7.48 1.57 -4.55
N THR A 119 7.31 0.26 -4.36
CA THR A 119 8.41 -0.68 -4.25
C THR A 119 8.23 -1.75 -5.32
N TYR A 120 9.34 -2.35 -5.71
CA TYR A 120 9.38 -3.28 -6.84
C TYR A 120 10.17 -4.51 -6.46
N GLU A 121 9.83 -5.64 -7.05
CA GLU A 121 10.68 -6.82 -6.97
C GLU A 121 10.52 -7.69 -8.22
N SER A 122 11.49 -8.55 -8.41
CA SER A 122 11.50 -9.62 -9.38
C SER A 122 11.95 -10.90 -8.69
N GLU A 123 11.92 -12.02 -9.42
CA GLU A 123 12.38 -13.29 -8.86
C GLU A 123 13.85 -13.21 -8.41
N GLU A 124 14.71 -12.55 -9.22
CA GLU A 124 16.14 -12.41 -8.91
C GLU A 124 16.45 -11.31 -7.90
N ALA A 125 15.55 -10.34 -7.74
CA ALA A 125 15.73 -9.21 -6.83
C ALA A 125 14.51 -9.07 -5.93
N PRO A 126 14.38 -9.96 -4.92
CA PRO A 126 13.25 -9.91 -4.00
C PRO A 126 13.30 -8.67 -3.11
N LEU A 127 12.13 -8.29 -2.59
CA LEU A 127 12.03 -7.16 -1.67
C LEU A 127 12.86 -7.43 -0.42
N LYS A 128 13.70 -6.45 -0.06
CA LYS A 128 14.50 -6.49 1.17
C LYS A 128 13.86 -5.59 2.23
N SER A 129 13.87 -6.04 3.48
CA SER A 129 13.28 -5.30 4.58
C SER A 129 13.90 -3.91 4.78
N ASN A 130 15.19 -3.74 4.49
CA ASN A 130 15.84 -2.43 4.60
C ASN A 130 15.33 -1.41 3.57
N ILE A 131 14.83 -1.85 2.42
CA ILE A 131 14.17 -0.95 1.46
C ILE A 131 12.87 -0.41 2.08
N VAL A 132 12.07 -1.28 2.67
CA VAL A 132 10.83 -0.90 3.35
C VAL A 132 11.12 0.05 4.51
N GLU A 133 12.14 -0.27 5.31
CA GLU A 133 12.58 0.56 6.42
C GLU A 133 12.98 1.97 5.96
N ASN A 134 13.76 2.07 4.88
CA ASN A 134 14.17 3.36 4.33
C ASN A 134 12.99 4.17 3.82
N MET A 135 12.01 3.53 3.19
CA MET A 135 10.78 4.20 2.76
C MET A 135 10.01 4.78 3.96
N ILE A 136 9.86 3.98 5.01
CA ILE A 136 9.15 4.41 6.22
C ILE A 136 9.87 5.59 6.88
N GLN A 137 11.20 5.50 7.01
CA GLN A 137 12.00 6.57 7.59
C GLN A 137 11.85 7.87 6.81
N GLN A 138 11.90 7.80 5.49
CA GLN A 138 11.85 9.01 4.67
C GLN A 138 10.49 9.69 4.69
N TYR A 139 9.39 8.93 4.65
CA TYR A 139 8.07 9.50 4.44
C TYR A 139 7.24 9.66 5.71
N PHE A 140 7.51 8.91 6.77
CA PHE A 140 6.62 8.85 7.92
C PHE A 140 7.29 9.11 9.28
N LEU A 141 8.61 9.23 9.33
CA LEU A 141 9.33 9.42 10.60
C LEU A 141 10.23 10.68 10.63
#